data_a3527aca8bfa878e858cce985ce08e69
#
_entry.id   a3527aca8bfa878e858cce985ce08e69
#
_cell.length_a   1.000
_cell.length_b   1.000
_cell.length_c   1.000
_cell.angle_alpha   90.00
_cell.angle_beta   90.00
_cell.angle_gamma   90.00
#
_symmetry.space_group_name_H-M   'P 1'
#
loop_
_entity.id
_entity.type
_entity.pdbx_description
1 polymer ?
#
loop_
_entity_poly.entity_id
_entity_poly.type
_entity_poly.pdbx_seq_one_letter_code
_entity_poly.pdbx_strand_id
1 'polypeptide(L)'
;MEIPAYLCVSDKRTLPGESAPNRTRSIMSQSNERELQLLRKHFLSLVSEESPIITRPITDLFLLADCATGTLHLYDDEDQEISHVPVFAWAETGAEGEPSPLVIETLRELVTRLEQKGFWDRPCFARPFSVELIRPDFTVIEDLLFLDEDLIKIEPPLLDGVGEELDRFLDELLEDLK
;
A
#
# COMPACT_ATOMS: atom_id res chain seq x y z
N MET A 1 -60.61 43.46 21.41
CA MET A 1 -61.44 42.32 20.97
C MET A 1 -60.50 41.31 20.43
N GLU A 2 -60.09 40.53 21.36
CA GLU A 2 -60.30 39.09 21.54
C GLU A 2 -59.48 38.21 20.59
N ILE A 3 -58.52 37.61 21.24
CA ILE A 3 -57.80 36.41 20.82
C ILE A 3 -58.73 35.20 21.06
N PRO A 4 -58.60 34.13 20.30
CA PRO A 4 -58.39 32.86 21.01
C PRO A 4 -57.22 32.01 20.51
N ALA A 5 -56.51 31.56 21.48
CA ALA A 5 -55.61 30.42 21.43
C ALA A 5 -56.33 29.11 21.15
N TYR A 6 -55.76 28.24 20.38
CA TYR A 6 -55.93 26.77 20.48
C TYR A 6 -54.67 26.10 20.01
N LEU A 7 -54.00 25.57 20.97
CA LEU A 7 -53.83 24.16 21.36
C LEU A 7 -52.75 23.41 20.61
N CYS A 8 -51.72 23.23 21.40
CA CYS A 8 -50.69 22.23 21.37
C CYS A 8 -51.24 20.83 21.10
N VAL A 9 -50.75 20.11 20.12
CA VAL A 9 -50.72 18.65 20.12
C VAL A 9 -49.34 18.19 19.75
N SER A 10 -48.67 17.69 20.77
CA SER A 10 -47.48 16.82 20.67
C SER A 10 -47.87 15.56 19.92
N ASP A 11 -47.16 15.25 18.86
CA ASP A 11 -46.98 13.86 18.47
C ASP A 11 -45.53 13.57 18.20
N LYS A 12 -44.92 12.97 19.20
CA LYS A 12 -43.62 12.32 19.13
C LYS A 12 -43.79 11.05 18.33
N ARG A 13 -43.32 11.03 17.11
CA ARG A 13 -42.87 9.79 16.44
C ARG A 13 -41.42 9.88 16.06
N THR A 14 -40.63 9.43 16.99
CA THR A 14 -39.26 8.98 16.78
C THR A 14 -39.27 7.88 15.72
N LEU A 15 -38.76 8.17 14.55
CA LEU A 15 -38.37 7.13 13.59
C LEU A 15 -36.89 6.82 13.79
N PRO A 16 -36.51 5.55 13.79
CA PRO A 16 -35.15 5.11 14.08
C PRO A 16 -34.21 5.48 12.95
N GLY A 17 -33.00 5.78 13.38
CA GLY A 17 -31.87 6.23 12.57
C GLY A 17 -31.68 5.47 11.26
N GLU A 18 -31.84 6.18 10.18
CA GLU A 18 -31.21 5.84 8.93
C GLU A 18 -29.78 6.32 9.02
N SER A 19 -28.90 5.38 9.38
CA SER A 19 -27.49 5.49 9.19
C SER A 19 -27.25 5.86 7.72
N ALA A 20 -26.72 7.03 7.49
CA ALA A 20 -26.29 7.47 6.17
C ALA A 20 -25.18 6.53 5.68
N PRO A 21 -25.46 5.63 4.74
CA PRO A 21 -24.43 4.72 4.27
C PRO A 21 -23.95 5.11 2.88
N ASN A 22 -22.68 4.95 2.67
CA ASN A 22 -22.14 4.55 1.37
C ASN A 22 -21.79 5.61 0.33
N ARG A 23 -22.07 6.90 0.46
CA ARG A 23 -21.59 7.86 -0.55
C ARG A 23 -20.12 8.19 -0.40
N THR A 24 -19.65 8.38 0.81
CA THR A 24 -18.24 8.72 1.07
C THR A 24 -17.31 7.56 0.74
N ARG A 25 -17.71 6.32 1.08
CA ARG A 25 -16.94 5.11 0.78
C ARG A 25 -16.84 4.82 -0.71
N SER A 26 -17.91 5.11 -1.48
CA SER A 26 -17.92 4.94 -2.93
C SER A 26 -17.07 5.98 -3.66
N ILE A 27 -17.02 7.22 -3.17
CA ILE A 27 -16.21 8.29 -3.77
C ILE A 27 -14.73 8.04 -3.49
N MET A 28 -14.35 7.64 -2.28
CA MET A 28 -12.97 7.27 -1.93
C MET A 28 -12.49 6.07 -2.74
N SER A 29 -13.32 5.06 -2.95
CA SER A 29 -12.99 3.89 -3.77
C SER A 29 -12.75 4.25 -5.24
N GLN A 30 -13.50 5.19 -5.80
CA GLN A 30 -13.35 5.62 -7.20
C GLN A 30 -12.11 6.52 -7.39
N SER A 31 -11.74 7.32 -6.38
CA SER A 31 -10.52 8.12 -6.41
C SER A 31 -9.31 7.19 -6.40
N ASN A 32 -9.25 6.25 -5.47
CA ASN A 32 -8.15 5.30 -5.36
C ASN A 32 -7.93 4.49 -6.64
N GLU A 33 -9.00 4.04 -7.31
CA GLU A 33 -8.89 3.28 -8.56
C GLU A 33 -8.30 4.12 -9.71
N ARG A 34 -8.60 5.42 -9.79
CA ARG A 34 -8.00 6.32 -10.79
C ARG A 34 -6.51 6.52 -10.54
N GLU A 35 -6.12 6.69 -9.28
CA GLU A 35 -4.72 6.82 -8.87
C GLU A 35 -3.95 5.55 -9.20
N LEU A 36 -4.48 4.38 -8.87
CA LEU A 36 -3.90 3.08 -9.22
C LEU A 36 -3.73 2.90 -10.73
N GLN A 37 -4.69 3.33 -11.55
CA GLN A 37 -4.58 3.26 -13.01
C GLN A 37 -3.49 4.19 -13.55
N LEU A 38 -3.39 5.40 -13.01
CA LEU A 38 -2.37 6.38 -13.38
C LEU A 38 -0.98 5.83 -13.03
N LEU A 39 -0.79 5.39 -11.79
CA LEU A 39 0.46 4.81 -11.32
C LEU A 39 0.84 3.57 -12.12
N ARG A 40 -0.10 2.65 -12.32
CA ARG A 40 0.14 1.45 -13.15
C ARG A 40 0.61 1.80 -14.55
N LYS A 41 -0.02 2.79 -15.20
CA LYS A 41 0.40 3.24 -16.54
C LYS A 41 1.83 3.78 -16.51
N HIS A 42 2.16 4.54 -15.47
CA HIS A 42 3.50 5.06 -15.29
C HIS A 42 4.54 3.95 -15.11
N PHE A 43 4.29 2.97 -14.22
CA PHE A 43 5.19 1.83 -14.03
C PHE A 43 5.38 1.03 -15.32
N LEU A 44 4.33 0.81 -16.10
CA LEU A 44 4.46 0.15 -17.40
C LEU A 44 5.35 0.92 -18.38
N SER A 45 5.38 2.26 -18.31
CA SER A 45 6.25 3.07 -19.15
C SER A 45 7.73 2.97 -18.78
N LEU A 46 8.07 2.62 -17.52
CA LEU A 46 9.46 2.46 -17.09
C LEU A 46 10.22 1.38 -17.90
N VAL A 47 9.49 0.37 -18.33
CA VAL A 47 10.00 -0.84 -19.02
C VAL A 47 9.41 -1.01 -20.42
N SER A 48 8.99 0.08 -21.03
CA SER A 48 8.44 0.08 -22.40
C SER A 48 9.49 -0.40 -23.42
N GLU A 49 9.09 -1.26 -24.34
CA GLU A 49 9.99 -1.78 -25.38
C GLU A 49 10.48 -0.67 -26.34
N GLU A 50 9.64 0.35 -26.60
CA GLU A 50 9.97 1.43 -27.53
C GLU A 50 10.96 2.46 -26.94
N SER A 51 10.84 2.74 -25.64
CA SER A 51 11.68 3.73 -24.94
C SER A 51 11.74 3.39 -23.44
N PRO A 52 12.57 2.42 -23.05
CA PRO A 52 12.69 2.07 -21.64
C PRO A 52 13.35 3.21 -20.86
N ILE A 53 12.80 3.54 -19.70
CA ILE A 53 13.41 4.48 -18.76
C ILE A 53 14.50 3.74 -17.97
N ILE A 54 14.20 2.51 -17.52
CA ILE A 54 15.16 1.63 -16.87
C ILE A 54 15.99 0.95 -17.97
N THR A 55 17.23 1.38 -18.12
CA THR A 55 18.13 0.92 -19.19
C THR A 55 19.19 -0.08 -18.72
N ARG A 56 19.34 -0.26 -17.39
CA ARG A 56 20.21 -1.24 -16.75
C ARG A 56 19.42 -2.09 -15.77
N PRO A 57 19.88 -3.30 -15.43
CA PRO A 57 19.29 -4.04 -14.31
C PRO A 57 19.48 -3.27 -12.99
N ILE A 58 18.41 -3.22 -12.18
CA ILE A 58 18.40 -2.64 -10.84
C ILE A 58 18.01 -3.70 -9.82
N THR A 59 18.55 -3.63 -8.61
CA THR A 59 18.25 -4.52 -7.50
C THR A 59 17.25 -3.91 -6.52
N ASP A 60 17.15 -2.58 -6.49
CA ASP A 60 16.29 -1.87 -5.57
C ASP A 60 15.55 -0.75 -6.30
N LEU A 61 14.29 -0.57 -5.94
CA LEU A 61 13.45 0.53 -6.41
C LEU A 61 12.90 1.26 -5.20
N PHE A 62 13.36 2.48 -5.00
CA PHE A 62 12.89 3.32 -3.91
C PHE A 62 11.77 4.24 -4.37
N LEU A 63 10.70 4.28 -3.60
CA LEU A 63 9.52 5.10 -3.83
C LEU A 63 9.47 6.20 -2.77
N LEU A 64 9.48 7.45 -3.19
CA LEU A 64 9.33 8.61 -2.31
C LEU A 64 8.01 9.31 -2.64
N ALA A 65 7.04 9.24 -1.73
CA ALA A 65 5.78 9.95 -1.86
C ALA A 65 5.89 11.33 -1.22
N ASP A 66 6.14 12.35 -2.04
CA ASP A 66 6.12 13.74 -1.59
C ASP A 66 4.68 14.24 -1.50
N CYS A 67 4.12 14.20 -0.29
CA CYS A 67 2.77 14.67 -0.02
C CYS A 67 2.64 16.20 0.01
N ALA A 68 3.74 16.95 0.00
CA ALA A 68 3.67 18.42 -0.10
C ALA A 68 3.35 18.85 -1.54
N THR A 69 3.92 18.17 -2.52
CA THR A 69 3.70 18.45 -3.95
C THR A 69 2.69 17.50 -4.60
N GLY A 70 2.35 16.41 -3.94
CA GLY A 70 1.53 15.33 -4.52
C GLY A 70 2.26 14.63 -5.66
N THR A 71 3.54 14.29 -5.46
CA THR A 71 4.37 13.63 -6.47
C THR A 71 4.98 12.35 -5.91
N LEU A 72 4.95 11.28 -6.68
CA LEU A 72 5.69 10.06 -6.41
C LEU A 72 6.99 10.09 -7.23
N HIS A 73 8.13 10.06 -6.55
CA HIS A 73 9.45 9.95 -7.15
C HIS A 73 9.94 8.52 -7.06
N LEU A 74 10.66 8.06 -8.07
CA LEU A 74 11.22 6.72 -8.18
C LEU A 74 12.74 6.85 -8.32
N TYR A 75 13.48 6.15 -7.45
CA TYR A 75 14.93 6.12 -7.44
C TYR A 75 15.42 4.68 -7.64
N ASP A 76 16.58 4.53 -8.23
CA ASP A 76 17.26 3.24 -8.38
C ASP A 76 18.20 2.93 -7.21
N ASP A 77 18.89 1.79 -7.31
CA ASP A 77 19.91 1.29 -6.37
C ASP A 77 21.20 2.14 -6.28
N GLU A 78 21.32 3.20 -7.09
CA GLU A 78 22.40 4.20 -7.02
C GLU A 78 21.90 5.57 -6.53
N ASP A 79 20.71 5.60 -5.90
CA ASP A 79 20.03 6.81 -5.42
C ASP A 79 19.75 7.84 -6.54
N GLN A 80 19.68 7.39 -7.80
CA GLN A 80 19.38 8.25 -8.93
C GLN A 80 17.90 8.28 -9.21
N GLU A 81 17.32 9.48 -9.32
CA GLU A 81 15.93 9.61 -9.75
C GLU A 81 15.78 9.15 -11.19
N ILE A 82 15.06 8.05 -11.38
CA ILE A 82 14.77 7.48 -12.70
C ILE A 82 13.49 8.05 -13.30
N SER A 83 12.53 8.43 -12.47
CA SER A 83 11.25 8.97 -12.93
C SER A 83 10.44 9.58 -11.80
N HIS A 84 9.43 10.38 -12.16
CA HIS A 84 8.42 10.83 -11.22
C HIS A 84 7.04 10.93 -11.87
N VAL A 85 6.00 10.87 -11.05
CA VAL A 85 4.61 10.97 -11.50
C VAL A 85 3.79 11.82 -10.53
N PRO A 86 3.10 12.88 -11.02
CA PRO A 86 2.23 13.68 -10.17
C PRO A 86 0.95 12.90 -9.82
N VAL A 87 0.65 12.82 -8.53
CA VAL A 87 -0.57 12.24 -7.96
C VAL A 87 -1.21 13.29 -7.05
N PHE A 88 -1.79 14.30 -7.65
CA PHE A 88 -2.31 15.49 -6.94
C PHE A 88 -3.31 15.18 -5.82
N ALA A 89 -3.97 14.04 -5.89
CA ALA A 89 -4.87 13.59 -4.82
C ALA A 89 -4.13 13.29 -3.49
N TRP A 90 -2.81 13.14 -3.53
CA TRP A 90 -1.98 12.94 -2.34
C TRP A 90 -1.47 14.24 -1.73
N ALA A 91 -1.60 15.36 -2.44
CA ALA A 91 -1.21 16.66 -1.91
C ALA A 91 -1.94 16.95 -0.60
N GLU A 92 -1.19 17.40 0.42
CA GLU A 92 -1.71 17.74 1.75
C GLU A 92 -2.35 16.58 2.53
N THR A 93 -2.16 15.31 2.09
CA THR A 93 -2.74 14.14 2.77
C THR A 93 -1.87 13.59 3.89
N GLY A 94 -0.60 13.96 3.93
CA GLY A 94 0.37 13.55 4.94
C GLY A 94 0.60 14.62 6.01
N ALA A 95 1.05 14.19 7.20
CA ALA A 95 1.48 15.09 8.26
C ALA A 95 3.01 15.22 8.23
N GLU A 96 3.54 16.45 8.25
CA GLU A 96 4.99 16.70 8.36
C GLU A 96 5.88 15.96 7.32
N GLY A 97 5.37 15.77 6.09
CA GLY A 97 6.12 15.12 5.01
C GLY A 97 6.05 13.59 5.01
N GLU A 98 5.32 12.98 5.92
CA GLU A 98 5.07 11.53 5.88
C GLU A 98 3.83 11.19 5.06
N PRO A 99 3.88 10.10 4.26
CA PRO A 99 2.72 9.66 3.50
C PRO A 99 1.61 9.17 4.45
N SER A 100 0.36 9.50 4.11
CA SER A 100 -0.79 9.01 4.87
C SER A 100 -0.93 7.49 4.74
N PRO A 101 -1.60 6.81 5.69
CA PRO A 101 -1.87 5.38 5.59
C PRO A 101 -2.56 4.97 4.29
N LEU A 102 -3.39 5.84 3.73
CA LEU A 102 -4.06 5.61 2.45
C LEU A 102 -3.06 5.58 1.28
N VAL A 103 -2.05 6.45 1.29
CA VAL A 103 -0.99 6.47 0.27
C VAL A 103 -0.18 5.18 0.34
N ILE A 104 0.20 4.77 1.55
CA ILE A 104 0.94 3.52 1.78
C ILE A 104 0.14 2.30 1.28
N GLU A 105 -1.14 2.22 1.63
CA GLU A 105 -2.03 1.14 1.19
C GLU A 105 -2.19 1.12 -0.33
N THR A 106 -2.32 2.29 -0.96
CA THR A 106 -2.40 2.41 -2.42
C THR A 106 -1.14 1.91 -3.12
N LEU A 107 0.05 2.26 -2.60
CA LEU A 107 1.31 1.78 -3.14
C LEU A 107 1.49 0.27 -2.94
N ARG A 108 1.14 -0.26 -1.77
CA ARG A 108 1.16 -1.70 -1.51
C ARG A 108 0.24 -2.46 -2.47
N GLU A 109 -0.97 -1.96 -2.69
CA GLU A 109 -1.92 -2.54 -3.64
C GLU A 109 -1.39 -2.50 -5.08
N LEU A 110 -0.78 -1.37 -5.48
CA LEU A 110 -0.16 -1.24 -6.80
C LEU A 110 0.92 -2.29 -7.02
N VAL A 111 1.89 -2.38 -6.09
CA VAL A 111 3.04 -3.28 -6.17
C VAL A 111 2.57 -4.73 -6.22
N THR A 112 1.61 -5.12 -5.37
CA THR A 112 1.01 -6.46 -5.36
C THR A 112 0.28 -6.77 -6.67
N ARG A 113 -0.48 -5.84 -7.22
CA ARG A 113 -1.17 -6.02 -8.51
C ARG A 113 -0.20 -6.15 -9.69
N LEU A 114 0.95 -5.49 -9.62
CA LEU A 114 2.02 -5.62 -10.61
C LEU A 114 2.72 -6.98 -10.48
N GLU A 115 2.99 -7.44 -9.26
CA GLU A 115 3.55 -8.78 -8.98
C GLU A 115 2.66 -9.88 -9.55
N GLN A 116 1.36 -9.85 -9.26
CA GLN A 116 0.39 -10.83 -9.78
C GLN A 116 0.35 -10.93 -11.31
N LYS A 117 0.85 -9.91 -12.01
CA LYS A 117 0.94 -9.85 -13.48
C LYS A 117 2.31 -10.17 -14.02
N GLY A 118 3.24 -10.60 -13.17
CA GLY A 118 4.62 -10.90 -13.56
C GLY A 118 5.40 -9.66 -14.03
N PHE A 119 5.03 -8.46 -13.55
CA PHE A 119 5.71 -7.22 -13.95
C PHE A 119 7.18 -7.24 -13.51
N TRP A 120 7.45 -7.75 -12.31
CA TRP A 120 8.76 -7.81 -11.70
C TRP A 120 9.65 -8.98 -12.18
N ASP A 121 9.13 -9.85 -13.07
CA ASP A 121 9.89 -10.96 -13.63
C ASP A 121 10.73 -10.55 -14.88
N ARG A 122 10.75 -9.26 -15.17
CA ARG A 122 11.52 -8.72 -16.30
C ARG A 122 13.02 -8.64 -16.00
N PRO A 123 13.88 -8.81 -16.99
CA PRO A 123 15.34 -8.81 -16.80
C PRO A 123 15.93 -7.51 -16.24
N CYS A 124 15.20 -6.41 -16.30
CA CYS A 124 15.61 -5.14 -15.71
C CYS A 124 15.47 -5.10 -14.18
N PHE A 125 14.82 -6.08 -13.56
CA PHE A 125 14.71 -6.26 -12.12
C PHE A 125 15.56 -7.46 -11.71
N ALA A 126 16.80 -7.20 -11.29
CA ALA A 126 17.76 -8.25 -10.93
C ALA A 126 17.48 -8.78 -9.52
N ARG A 127 17.50 -10.09 -9.36
CA ARG A 127 17.29 -10.75 -8.06
C ARG A 127 18.59 -10.80 -7.23
N PRO A 128 18.54 -10.62 -5.91
CA PRO A 128 17.37 -10.23 -5.11
C PRO A 128 16.90 -8.82 -5.50
N PHE A 129 15.58 -8.59 -5.47
CA PHE A 129 14.99 -7.31 -5.85
C PHE A 129 14.04 -6.81 -4.77
N SER A 130 14.15 -5.53 -4.41
CA SER A 130 13.24 -4.89 -3.46
C SER A 130 12.49 -3.69 -4.04
N VAL A 131 11.32 -3.40 -3.46
CA VAL A 131 10.59 -2.14 -3.64
C VAL A 131 10.29 -1.58 -2.26
N GLU A 132 10.83 -0.42 -1.96
CA GLU A 132 10.77 0.19 -0.65
C GLU A 132 10.16 1.59 -0.71
N LEU A 133 9.30 1.92 0.25
CA LEU A 133 8.83 3.28 0.47
C LEU A 133 9.78 3.99 1.42
N ILE A 134 10.30 5.14 0.99
CA ILE A 134 11.34 5.87 1.71
C ILE A 134 10.93 7.30 2.07
N ARG A 135 11.65 7.89 3.04
CA ARG A 135 11.66 9.32 3.34
C ARG A 135 12.67 10.06 2.43
N PRO A 136 12.63 11.41 2.43
CA PRO A 136 13.61 12.21 1.68
C PRO A 136 15.07 12.00 2.09
N ASP A 137 15.32 11.46 3.27
CA ASP A 137 16.65 11.08 3.77
C ASP A 137 17.04 9.63 3.47
N PHE A 138 16.28 8.95 2.61
CA PHE A 138 16.41 7.54 2.25
C PHE A 138 16.17 6.56 3.42
N THR A 139 15.59 7.02 4.52
CA THR A 139 15.14 6.11 5.57
C THR A 139 13.91 5.33 5.12
N VAL A 140 13.94 4.02 5.24
CA VAL A 140 12.83 3.14 4.85
C VAL A 140 11.65 3.34 5.80
N ILE A 141 10.47 3.58 5.23
CA ILE A 141 9.18 3.63 5.94
C ILE A 141 8.56 2.24 5.94
N GLU A 142 8.58 1.57 4.79
CA GLU A 142 7.97 0.26 4.60
C GLU A 142 8.56 -0.49 3.42
N ASP A 143 8.74 -1.81 3.61
CA ASP A 143 9.08 -2.76 2.55
C ASP A 143 7.78 -3.17 1.83
N LEU A 144 7.65 -2.79 0.56
CA LEU A 144 6.44 -3.06 -0.22
C LEU A 144 6.53 -4.40 -0.98
N LEU A 145 7.74 -4.81 -1.35
CA LEU A 145 8.04 -6.05 -2.06
C LEU A 145 9.48 -6.47 -1.82
N PHE A 146 9.69 -7.76 -1.62
CA PHE A 146 11.00 -8.39 -1.66
C PHE A 146 10.91 -9.69 -2.46
N LEU A 147 11.75 -9.83 -3.47
CA LEU A 147 11.81 -10.98 -4.36
C LEU A 147 13.22 -11.55 -4.36
N ASP A 148 13.32 -12.81 -3.95
CA ASP A 148 14.54 -13.58 -3.96
C ASP A 148 14.27 -14.95 -4.57
N GLU A 149 15.18 -15.45 -5.41
CA GLU A 149 15.05 -16.79 -6.02
C GLU A 149 15.24 -17.91 -4.99
N ASP A 150 16.00 -17.64 -3.93
CA ASP A 150 16.29 -18.59 -2.87
C ASP A 150 15.21 -18.65 -1.77
N LEU A 151 14.23 -17.74 -1.78
CA LEU A 151 13.11 -17.78 -0.84
C LEU A 151 12.18 -18.95 -1.16
N ILE A 152 12.32 -20.02 -0.39
CA ILE A 152 11.33 -21.09 -0.36
C ILE A 152 10.06 -20.54 0.29
N LYS A 153 9.01 -20.30 -0.50
CA LYS A 153 7.67 -20.04 0.03
C LYS A 153 7.22 -21.28 0.80
N ILE A 154 7.32 -21.21 2.13
CA ILE A 154 6.76 -22.26 2.99
C ILE A 154 5.24 -22.09 2.94
N GLU A 155 4.57 -22.99 2.22
CA GLU A 155 3.10 -22.97 2.17
C GLU A 155 2.53 -23.30 3.57
N PRO A 156 1.37 -22.71 3.96
CA PRO A 156 0.74 -22.94 5.25
C PRO A 156 0.63 -24.42 5.67
N PRO A 157 0.38 -25.38 4.76
CA PRO A 157 0.33 -26.81 5.13
C PRO A 157 1.66 -27.38 5.66
N LEU A 158 2.81 -26.76 5.32
CA LEU A 158 4.12 -27.20 5.83
C LEU A 158 4.37 -26.71 7.26
N LEU A 159 3.59 -25.75 7.74
CA LEU A 159 3.66 -25.23 9.10
C LEU A 159 2.65 -25.92 10.04
N ASP A 160 1.72 -26.73 9.49
CA ASP A 160 0.78 -27.50 10.29
C ASP A 160 1.52 -28.53 11.15
N GLY A 161 1.38 -28.41 12.47
CA GLY A 161 2.01 -29.30 13.44
C GLY A 161 3.41 -28.87 13.92
N VAL A 162 4.08 -27.90 13.26
CA VAL A 162 5.42 -27.43 13.67
C VAL A 162 5.40 -26.86 15.10
N GLY A 163 4.32 -26.17 15.49
CA GLY A 163 4.15 -25.67 16.85
C GLY A 163 4.11 -26.78 17.89
N GLU A 164 3.36 -27.84 17.64
CA GLU A 164 3.24 -29.00 18.53
C GLU A 164 4.55 -29.80 18.61
N GLU A 165 5.29 -29.90 17.51
CA GLU A 165 6.61 -30.56 17.50
C GLU A 165 7.65 -29.74 18.25
N LEU A 166 7.62 -28.42 18.11
CA LEU A 166 8.52 -27.50 18.83
C LEU A 166 8.24 -27.53 20.34
N ASP A 167 6.98 -27.50 20.76
CA ASP A 167 6.59 -27.59 22.16
C ASP A 167 7.04 -28.91 22.77
N ARG A 168 6.85 -30.04 22.06
CA ARG A 168 7.33 -31.36 22.51
C ARG A 168 8.85 -31.39 22.65
N PHE A 169 9.56 -30.84 21.69
CA PHE A 169 11.03 -30.76 21.71
C PHE A 169 11.54 -29.92 22.88
N LEU A 170 10.88 -28.80 23.17
CA LEU A 170 11.22 -27.95 24.31
C LEU A 170 10.95 -28.65 25.64
N ASP A 171 9.85 -29.39 25.76
CA ASP A 171 9.54 -30.17 26.95
C ASP A 171 10.60 -31.27 27.22
N GLU A 172 11.03 -31.96 26.14
CA GLU A 172 12.07 -32.99 26.22
C GLU A 172 13.43 -32.41 26.64
N LEU A 173 13.81 -31.24 26.08
CA LEU A 173 15.03 -30.52 26.47
C LEU A 173 15.01 -30.05 27.93
N LEU A 174 13.86 -29.64 28.44
CA LEU A 174 13.69 -29.15 29.80
C LEU A 174 13.62 -30.29 30.83
N GLU A 175 13.26 -31.52 30.45
CA GLU A 175 13.32 -32.69 31.30
C GLU A 175 14.77 -33.09 31.64
N ASP A 176 15.69 -32.99 30.67
CA ASP A 176 17.11 -33.31 30.85
C ASP A 176 17.85 -32.30 31.79
N LEU A 177 17.23 -31.20 32.16
CA LEU A 177 17.79 -30.14 33.00
C LEU A 177 17.34 -30.26 34.49
N LYS A 178 16.53 -31.26 34.83
CA LYS A 178 16.09 -31.52 36.23
C LYS A 178 16.88 -32.67 36.84
#